data_7f1774f44b8438d059feb4e9b4ce17b6
#
_entry.id   7f1774f44b8438d059feb4e9b4ce17b6
#
_cell.length_a   1.000
_cell.length_b   1.000
_cell.length_c   1.000
_cell.angle_alpha   90.00
_cell.angle_beta   90.00
_cell.angle_gamma   90.00
#
_symmetry.space_group_name_H-M   'P 1'
#
loop_
_entity.id
_entity.type
_entity.pdbx_description
1 polymer ?
#
loop_
_entity_poly.entity_id
_entity_poly.type
_entity_poly.pdbx_seq_one_letter_code
_entity_poly.pdbx_strand_id
1 'polypeptide(L)'
;NEGGNTHIQILSELVTRLSNEDYMNMLLNSKTKKELFNNLDIKEKKEQIKEEIRIQNESKKIILAITACPAGIAHTYMSAEALIKAGKEIGVDVYVEKQGANGMVDPHTPDIIKRADAIIYATDVAPKNTERFEHLPNIKTSVAAPLKRAKEIIYEALEVAQKQGKGDYIEKSSDISYCEKSSWKKDVKIGRA
;
A
#
# COMPACT_ATOMS: atom_id res chain seq x y z
N ASN A 1 10.41 -9.53 5.77
CA ASN A 1 11.80 -9.34 6.26
C ASN A 1 12.47 -8.09 5.66
N GLU A 2 11.75 -6.97 5.58
CA GLU A 2 12.30 -5.71 5.04
C GLU A 2 13.15 -4.94 6.06
N GLY A 3 13.06 -5.26 7.35
CA GLY A 3 13.85 -4.59 8.38
C GLY A 3 15.34 -4.99 8.44
N GLY A 4 15.70 -6.15 7.92
CA GLY A 4 17.08 -6.65 7.97
C GLY A 4 18.02 -5.96 6.98
N ASN A 5 17.55 -5.66 5.78
CA ASN A 5 18.37 -5.00 4.75
C ASN A 5 18.69 -3.54 5.10
N THR A 6 17.74 -2.84 5.71
CA THR A 6 17.91 -1.43 6.10
C THR A 6 18.96 -1.27 7.20
N HIS A 7 19.02 -2.20 8.16
CA HIS A 7 20.02 -2.18 9.22
C HIS A 7 21.45 -2.42 8.69
N ILE A 8 21.59 -3.38 7.77
CA ILE A 8 22.88 -3.71 7.15
C ILE A 8 23.38 -2.53 6.30
N GLN A 9 22.48 -1.88 5.55
CA GLN A 9 22.83 -0.69 4.77
C GLN A 9 23.29 0.47 5.65
N ILE A 10 22.58 0.77 6.74
CA ILE A 10 22.96 1.83 7.69
C ILE A 10 24.32 1.53 8.34
N LEU A 11 24.56 0.29 8.74
CA LEU A 11 25.83 -0.12 9.34
C LEU A 11 26.97 -0.05 8.33
N SER A 12 26.78 -0.52 7.10
CA SER A 12 27.78 -0.44 6.03
C SER A 12 28.14 1.00 5.71
N GLU A 13 27.16 1.89 5.64
CA GLU A 13 27.38 3.30 5.39
C GLU A 13 28.09 4.00 6.55
N LEU A 14 27.72 3.70 7.80
CA LEU A 14 28.41 4.19 8.99
C LEU A 14 29.87 3.77 8.99
N VAL A 15 30.16 2.50 8.70
CA VAL A 15 31.53 1.99 8.63
C VAL A 15 32.34 2.71 7.54
N THR A 16 31.74 2.88 6.36
CA THR A 16 32.39 3.57 5.23
C THR A 16 32.74 5.02 5.57
N ARG A 17 31.82 5.74 6.22
CA ARG A 17 32.05 7.13 6.66
C ARG A 17 33.08 7.24 7.78
N LEU A 18 33.02 6.36 8.77
CA LEU A 18 33.99 6.32 9.88
C LEU A 18 35.39 5.89 9.43
N SER A 19 35.52 5.23 8.28
CA SER A 19 36.81 4.91 7.67
C SER A 19 37.50 6.11 6.98
N ASN A 20 36.78 7.24 6.83
CA ASN A 20 37.32 8.45 6.29
C ASN A 20 37.93 9.28 7.44
N GLU A 21 39.27 9.52 7.38
CA GLU A 21 40.00 10.24 8.43
C GLU A 21 39.52 11.69 8.61
N ASP A 22 39.20 12.39 7.52
CA ASP A 22 38.68 13.76 7.58
C ASP A 22 37.33 13.83 8.29
N TYR A 23 36.44 12.87 8.01
CA TYR A 23 35.15 12.76 8.66
C TYR A 23 35.26 12.44 10.15
N MET A 24 36.15 11.53 10.52
CA MET A 24 36.47 11.23 11.92
C MET A 24 37.02 12.45 12.67
N ASN A 25 37.98 13.19 12.06
CA ASN A 25 38.53 14.39 12.64
C ASN A 25 37.47 15.48 12.84
N MET A 26 36.52 15.63 11.90
CA MET A 26 35.42 16.57 12.00
C MET A 26 34.46 16.22 13.14
N LEU A 27 34.16 14.93 13.34
CA LEU A 27 33.33 14.45 14.45
C LEU A 27 34.04 14.64 15.81
N LEU A 28 35.32 14.29 15.91
CA LEU A 28 36.09 14.41 17.13
C LEU A 28 36.29 15.85 17.57
N ASN A 29 36.34 16.80 16.63
CA ASN A 29 36.48 18.23 16.91
C ASN A 29 35.15 18.93 17.24
N SER A 30 34.01 18.22 17.18
CA SER A 30 32.71 18.77 17.54
C SER A 30 32.61 19.04 19.05
N LYS A 31 32.52 20.32 19.43
CA LYS A 31 32.48 20.75 20.84
C LYS A 31 31.07 20.71 21.46
N THR A 32 30.05 20.67 20.63
CA THR A 32 28.65 20.66 21.09
C THR A 32 27.87 19.51 20.49
N LYS A 33 26.87 19.04 21.24
CA LYS A 33 25.94 18.00 20.76
C LYS A 33 25.24 18.40 19.46
N LYS A 34 25.01 19.70 19.27
CA LYS A 34 24.35 20.26 18.09
C LYS A 34 25.23 20.21 16.84
N GLU A 35 26.53 20.52 17.01
CA GLU A 35 27.54 20.39 15.97
C GLU A 35 27.79 18.94 15.58
N LEU A 36 27.85 18.04 16.56
CA LEU A 36 27.95 16.61 16.31
C LEU A 36 26.79 16.09 15.44
N PHE A 37 25.54 16.46 15.76
CA PHE A 37 24.39 16.07 14.97
C PHE A 37 24.35 16.69 13.56
N ASN A 38 24.84 17.91 13.40
CA ASN A 38 24.95 18.54 12.09
C ASN A 38 26.06 17.87 11.24
N ASN A 39 27.18 17.50 11.86
CA ASN A 39 28.28 16.83 11.19
C ASN A 39 27.97 15.35 10.85
N LEU A 40 27.04 14.71 11.53
CA LEU A 40 26.55 13.36 11.22
C LEU A 40 25.64 13.32 9.98
N ASP A 41 25.25 14.48 9.43
CA ASP A 41 24.47 14.58 8.17
C ASP A 41 23.14 13.79 8.16
N ILE A 42 22.60 13.55 9.34
CA ILE A 42 21.39 12.72 9.51
C ILE A 42 20.14 13.46 9.04
N LYS A 43 20.15 14.80 9.03
CA LYS A 43 18.96 15.59 8.65
C LYS A 43 18.77 15.66 7.14
N GLU A 44 19.81 15.95 6.38
CA GLU A 44 19.71 16.10 4.93
C GLU A 44 19.37 14.77 4.24
N LYS A 45 19.91 13.67 4.75
CA LYS A 45 19.63 12.35 4.19
C LYS A 45 18.22 11.83 4.52
N LYS A 46 17.67 12.21 5.67
CA LYS A 46 16.24 11.91 5.97
C LYS A 46 15.28 12.66 5.05
N GLU A 47 15.62 13.87 4.65
CA GLU A 47 14.82 14.65 3.72
C GLU A 47 15.01 14.15 2.29
N GLN A 48 16.22 13.82 1.86
CA GLN A 48 16.51 13.22 0.57
C GLN A 48 15.87 11.83 0.41
N ILE A 49 16.00 10.96 1.41
CA ILE A 49 15.36 9.64 1.41
C ILE A 49 13.82 9.78 1.41
N LYS A 50 13.27 10.75 2.15
CA LYS A 50 11.84 11.03 2.10
C LYS A 50 11.39 11.54 0.73
N GLU A 51 12.19 12.37 0.09
CA GLU A 51 11.92 12.90 -1.24
C GLU A 51 12.10 11.83 -2.33
N GLU A 52 13.14 11.00 -2.25
CA GLU A 52 13.32 9.83 -3.13
C GLU A 52 12.18 8.82 -2.99
N ILE A 53 11.76 8.51 -1.75
CA ILE A 53 10.59 7.65 -1.48
C ILE A 53 9.32 8.32 -2.02
N ARG A 54 9.18 9.63 -1.93
CA ARG A 54 8.04 10.38 -2.44
C ARG A 54 7.99 10.35 -3.96
N ILE A 55 9.12 10.62 -4.63
CA ILE A 55 9.26 10.57 -6.09
C ILE A 55 9.04 9.14 -6.60
N GLN A 56 9.55 8.12 -5.93
CA GLN A 56 9.30 6.71 -6.28
C GLN A 56 7.83 6.32 -6.07
N ASN A 57 7.18 6.84 -5.02
CA ASN A 57 5.76 6.60 -4.77
C ASN A 57 4.84 7.38 -5.72
N GLU A 58 5.26 8.56 -6.19
CA GLU A 58 4.50 9.32 -7.19
C GLU A 58 4.61 8.73 -8.60
N SER A 59 5.68 7.99 -8.89
CA SER A 59 5.88 7.33 -10.19
C SER A 59 5.27 5.93 -10.29
N LYS A 60 4.95 5.29 -9.17
CA LYS A 60 4.32 3.97 -9.17
C LYS A 60 2.84 4.06 -9.49
N LYS A 61 2.43 3.28 -10.48
CA LYS A 61 1.01 3.10 -10.81
C LYS A 61 0.28 2.40 -9.67
N ILE A 62 -0.91 2.89 -9.34
CA ILE A 62 -1.77 2.34 -8.29
C ILE A 62 -3.02 1.78 -8.92
N ILE A 63 -3.26 0.49 -8.73
CA ILE A 63 -4.47 -0.19 -9.16
C ILE A 63 -5.26 -0.64 -7.94
N LEU A 64 -6.54 -0.33 -7.94
CA LEU A 64 -7.49 -0.85 -6.97
C LEU A 64 -8.12 -2.13 -7.51
N ALA A 65 -8.53 -3.00 -6.62
CA ALA A 65 -9.32 -4.16 -6.99
C ALA A 65 -10.41 -4.43 -5.95
N ILE A 66 -11.55 -4.94 -6.41
CA ILE A 66 -12.59 -5.51 -5.55
C ILE A 66 -12.74 -6.97 -5.92
N THR A 67 -12.63 -7.84 -4.93
CA THR A 67 -12.89 -9.27 -5.09
C THR A 67 -14.16 -9.64 -4.34
N ALA A 68 -15.11 -10.29 -5.02
CA ALA A 68 -16.35 -10.72 -4.39
C ALA A 68 -16.90 -12.02 -5.02
N CYS A 69 -17.32 -12.95 -4.16
CA CYS A 69 -18.00 -14.16 -4.57
C CYS A 69 -19.22 -14.43 -3.67
N PRO A 70 -20.18 -15.26 -4.08
CA PRO A 70 -21.36 -15.57 -3.28
C PRO A 70 -21.03 -16.11 -1.89
N ALA A 71 -20.03 -16.99 -1.79
CA ALA A 71 -19.58 -17.55 -0.52
C ALA A 71 -18.70 -16.58 0.29
N GLY A 72 -18.02 -15.62 -0.40
CA GLY A 72 -17.22 -14.57 0.23
C GLY A 72 -15.96 -15.05 0.96
N ILE A 73 -15.46 -16.26 0.67
CA ILE A 73 -14.38 -16.86 1.43
C ILE A 73 -13.20 -17.24 0.51
N ALA A 74 -13.13 -18.47 0.01
CA ALA A 74 -11.93 -18.99 -0.62
C ALA A 74 -11.50 -18.23 -1.88
N HIS A 75 -12.34 -18.10 -2.88
CA HIS A 75 -12.01 -17.45 -4.14
C HIS A 75 -11.70 -15.96 -3.96
N THR A 76 -12.42 -15.27 -3.08
CA THR A 76 -12.24 -13.86 -2.79
C THR A 76 -10.82 -13.58 -2.25
N TYR A 77 -10.36 -14.38 -1.28
CA TYR A 77 -9.03 -14.20 -0.68
C TYR A 77 -7.90 -14.65 -1.62
N MET A 78 -8.04 -15.80 -2.27
CA MET A 78 -7.04 -16.31 -3.20
C MET A 78 -6.83 -15.36 -4.39
N SER A 79 -7.90 -14.80 -4.93
CA SER A 79 -7.82 -13.81 -6.01
C SER A 79 -7.17 -12.51 -5.56
N ALA A 80 -7.47 -12.05 -4.35
CA ALA A 80 -6.81 -10.89 -3.79
C ALA A 80 -5.31 -11.09 -3.66
N GLU A 81 -4.87 -12.23 -3.12
CA GLU A 81 -3.45 -12.58 -3.01
C GLU A 81 -2.76 -12.68 -4.38
N ALA A 82 -3.43 -13.31 -5.35
CA ALA A 82 -2.88 -13.43 -6.71
C ALA A 82 -2.65 -12.06 -7.37
N LEU A 83 -3.61 -11.12 -7.22
CA LEU A 83 -3.47 -9.76 -7.73
C LEU A 83 -2.34 -8.99 -7.03
N ILE A 84 -2.26 -9.06 -5.70
CA ILE A 84 -1.21 -8.39 -4.93
C ILE A 84 0.18 -8.93 -5.31
N LYS A 85 0.31 -10.26 -5.43
CA LYS A 85 1.55 -10.90 -5.83
C LYS A 85 1.97 -10.48 -7.23
N ALA A 86 1.04 -10.55 -8.19
CA ALA A 86 1.30 -10.15 -9.56
C ALA A 86 1.69 -8.67 -9.68
N GLY A 87 1.02 -7.77 -8.92
CA GLY A 87 1.37 -6.36 -8.86
C GLY A 87 2.81 -6.12 -8.39
N LYS A 88 3.23 -6.80 -7.32
CA LYS A 88 4.60 -6.73 -6.81
C LYS A 88 5.63 -7.20 -7.84
N GLU A 89 5.33 -8.25 -8.60
CA GLU A 89 6.22 -8.79 -9.62
C GLU A 89 6.42 -7.86 -10.83
N ILE A 90 5.42 -7.04 -11.15
CA ILE A 90 5.47 -6.07 -12.27
C ILE A 90 5.74 -4.63 -11.83
N GLY A 91 5.94 -4.39 -10.53
CA GLY A 91 6.25 -3.07 -9.98
C GLY A 91 5.06 -2.11 -9.87
N VAL A 92 3.83 -2.64 -9.77
CA VAL A 92 2.58 -1.90 -9.61
C VAL A 92 2.04 -2.10 -8.19
N ASP A 93 1.61 -1.04 -7.53
CA ASP A 93 0.97 -1.13 -6.23
C ASP A 93 -0.51 -1.52 -6.39
N VAL A 94 -0.86 -2.71 -5.94
CA VAL A 94 -2.23 -3.24 -6.02
C VAL A 94 -2.84 -3.33 -4.63
N TYR A 95 -3.95 -2.62 -4.43
CA TYR A 95 -4.76 -2.68 -3.20
C TYR A 95 -6.05 -3.42 -3.50
N VAL A 96 -6.44 -4.35 -2.62
CA VAL A 96 -7.60 -5.20 -2.85
C VAL A 96 -8.58 -5.15 -1.69
N GLU A 97 -9.78 -4.69 -1.98
CA GLU A 97 -10.94 -4.76 -1.09
C GLU A 97 -11.67 -6.09 -1.30
N LYS A 98 -11.90 -6.82 -0.21
CA LYS A 98 -12.57 -8.11 -0.25
C LYS A 98 -14.00 -7.96 0.24
N GLN A 99 -14.98 -8.36 -0.56
CA GLN A 99 -16.38 -8.30 -0.21
C GLN A 99 -16.98 -9.71 -0.17
N GLY A 100 -17.74 -10.01 0.88
CA GLY A 100 -18.35 -11.33 1.06
C GLY A 100 -19.50 -11.30 2.05
N ALA A 101 -19.99 -12.49 2.41
CA ALA A 101 -21.09 -12.66 3.36
C ALA A 101 -20.80 -12.03 4.73
N ASN A 102 -19.54 -11.99 5.14
CA ASN A 102 -19.10 -11.42 6.42
C ASN A 102 -18.80 -9.91 6.34
N GLY A 103 -19.21 -9.25 5.26
CA GLY A 103 -19.01 -7.82 5.08
C GLY A 103 -17.81 -7.49 4.18
N MET A 104 -17.24 -6.31 4.42
CA MET A 104 -16.16 -5.73 3.66
C MET A 104 -14.87 -5.78 4.49
N VAL A 105 -13.80 -6.30 3.90
CA VAL A 105 -12.47 -6.39 4.52
C VAL A 105 -11.49 -5.56 3.71
N ASP A 106 -10.64 -4.82 4.39
CA ASP A 106 -9.65 -3.91 3.81
C ASP A 106 -10.27 -2.88 2.83
N PRO A 107 -11.25 -2.06 3.26
CA PRO A 107 -11.92 -1.09 2.39
C PRO A 107 -10.93 -0.03 1.91
N HIS A 108 -11.07 0.40 0.65
CA HIS A 108 -10.25 1.46 0.09
C HIS A 108 -10.55 2.80 0.74
N THR A 109 -9.50 3.48 1.21
CA THR A 109 -9.61 4.83 1.77
C THR A 109 -9.77 5.87 0.65
N PRO A 110 -10.41 7.03 0.93
CA PRO A 110 -10.56 8.10 -0.06
C PRO A 110 -9.22 8.57 -0.66
N ASP A 111 -8.15 8.59 0.15
CA ASP A 111 -6.83 9.01 -0.30
C ASP A 111 -6.22 8.06 -1.34
N ILE A 112 -6.41 6.74 -1.15
CA ILE A 112 -5.95 5.74 -2.12
C ILE A 112 -6.79 5.81 -3.38
N ILE A 113 -8.11 6.00 -3.25
CA ILE A 113 -9.03 6.13 -4.38
C ILE A 113 -8.66 7.34 -5.25
N LYS A 114 -8.36 8.48 -4.63
CA LYS A 114 -7.90 9.69 -5.35
C LYS A 114 -6.63 9.47 -6.15
N ARG A 115 -5.71 8.65 -5.64
CA ARG A 115 -4.40 8.38 -6.26
C ARG A 115 -4.42 7.25 -7.28
N ALA A 116 -5.41 6.38 -7.23
CA ALA A 116 -5.50 5.21 -8.09
C ALA A 116 -5.64 5.57 -9.57
N ASP A 117 -5.06 4.77 -10.43
CA ASP A 117 -5.10 4.93 -11.89
C ASP A 117 -6.25 4.15 -12.53
N ALA A 118 -6.60 3.00 -11.97
CA ALA A 118 -7.71 2.15 -12.45
C ALA A 118 -8.25 1.25 -11.33
N ILE A 119 -9.41 0.65 -11.59
CA ILE A 119 -10.01 -0.36 -10.70
C ILE A 119 -10.36 -1.64 -11.44
N ILE A 120 -10.12 -2.78 -10.78
CA ILE A 120 -10.44 -4.13 -11.24
C ILE A 120 -11.60 -4.68 -10.43
N TYR A 121 -12.69 -5.03 -11.08
CA TYR A 121 -13.80 -5.76 -10.47
C TYR A 121 -13.65 -7.26 -10.80
N ALA A 122 -13.03 -8.02 -9.90
CA ALA A 122 -12.92 -9.48 -9.97
C ALA A 122 -14.06 -10.10 -9.15
N THR A 123 -15.28 -10.10 -9.71
CA THR A 123 -16.49 -10.38 -8.93
C THR A 123 -17.48 -11.28 -9.69
N ASP A 124 -18.07 -12.24 -8.98
CA ASP A 124 -19.18 -13.06 -9.48
C ASP A 124 -20.54 -12.61 -8.90
N VAL A 125 -20.53 -11.62 -8.02
CA VAL A 125 -21.71 -10.95 -7.45
C VAL A 125 -21.57 -9.45 -7.59
N ALA A 126 -22.66 -8.71 -7.55
CA ALA A 126 -22.61 -7.26 -7.61
C ALA A 126 -21.84 -6.68 -6.40
N PRO A 127 -20.74 -5.95 -6.62
CA PRO A 127 -20.01 -5.34 -5.53
C PRO A 127 -20.79 -4.17 -4.94
N LYS A 128 -20.58 -3.93 -3.63
CA LYS A 128 -21.24 -2.83 -2.90
C LYS A 128 -20.39 -1.56 -2.98
N ASN A 129 -21.04 -0.40 -2.83
CA ASN A 129 -20.41 0.92 -2.73
C ASN A 129 -19.48 1.25 -3.92
N THR A 130 -19.90 0.92 -5.13
CA THR A 130 -19.12 1.14 -6.35
C THR A 130 -19.12 2.60 -6.81
N GLU A 131 -20.04 3.43 -6.31
CA GLU A 131 -20.17 4.85 -6.63
C GLU A 131 -18.88 5.64 -6.31
N ARG A 132 -18.08 5.13 -5.36
CA ARG A 132 -16.79 5.72 -4.98
C ARG A 132 -15.76 5.68 -6.11
N PHE A 133 -15.93 4.80 -7.07
CA PHE A 133 -14.96 4.50 -8.13
C PHE A 133 -15.42 4.90 -9.53
N GLU A 134 -16.56 5.60 -9.65
CA GLU A 134 -17.14 5.98 -10.96
C GLU A 134 -16.19 6.79 -11.83
N HIS A 135 -15.30 7.57 -11.21
CA HIS A 135 -14.30 8.40 -11.89
C HIS A 135 -13.08 7.61 -12.38
N LEU A 136 -12.93 6.32 -11.97
CA LEU A 136 -11.79 5.51 -12.35
C LEU A 136 -12.11 4.63 -13.57
N PRO A 137 -11.17 4.52 -14.51
CA PRO A 137 -11.21 3.49 -15.53
C PRO A 137 -11.34 2.10 -14.88
N ASN A 138 -12.23 1.28 -15.41
CA ASN A 138 -12.52 -0.01 -14.79
C ASN A 138 -12.52 -1.17 -15.77
N ILE A 139 -12.15 -2.34 -15.29
CA ILE A 139 -12.32 -3.62 -15.97
C ILE A 139 -13.10 -4.58 -15.08
N LYS A 140 -13.86 -5.46 -15.70
CA LYS A 140 -14.68 -6.47 -15.00
C LYS A 140 -14.25 -7.87 -15.43
N THR A 141 -14.06 -8.75 -14.44
CA THR A 141 -13.70 -10.14 -14.67
C THR A 141 -14.33 -11.03 -13.58
N SER A 142 -14.32 -12.35 -13.77
CA SER A 142 -14.77 -13.26 -12.71
C SER A 142 -13.78 -13.30 -11.55
N VAL A 143 -14.28 -13.66 -10.35
CA VAL A 143 -13.42 -13.77 -9.16
C VAL A 143 -12.32 -14.80 -9.31
N ALA A 144 -12.51 -15.84 -10.13
CA ALA A 144 -11.52 -16.88 -10.36
C ALA A 144 -10.44 -16.52 -11.41
N ALA A 145 -10.67 -15.50 -12.24
CA ALA A 145 -9.73 -15.13 -13.31
C ALA A 145 -8.33 -14.73 -12.82
N PRO A 146 -8.17 -13.97 -11.72
CA PRO A 146 -6.85 -13.62 -11.19
C PRO A 146 -6.00 -14.83 -10.79
N LEU A 147 -6.61 -15.96 -10.45
CA LEU A 147 -5.86 -17.18 -10.10
C LEU A 147 -5.02 -17.72 -11.26
N LYS A 148 -5.45 -17.45 -12.49
CA LYS A 148 -4.80 -17.96 -13.72
C LYS A 148 -4.01 -16.89 -14.47
N ARG A 149 -4.53 -15.64 -14.49
CA ARG A 149 -3.99 -14.58 -15.35
C ARG A 149 -3.94 -13.20 -14.67
N ALA A 150 -3.51 -13.14 -13.40
CA ALA A 150 -3.48 -11.91 -12.64
C ALA A 150 -2.64 -10.80 -13.31
N LYS A 151 -1.48 -11.14 -13.88
CA LYS A 151 -0.61 -10.17 -14.57
C LYS A 151 -1.28 -9.55 -15.79
N GLU A 152 -1.92 -10.37 -16.62
CA GLU A 152 -2.63 -9.92 -17.81
C GLU A 152 -3.76 -8.94 -17.42
N ILE A 153 -4.54 -9.27 -16.40
CA ILE A 153 -5.61 -8.42 -15.88
C ILE A 153 -5.07 -7.06 -15.41
N ILE A 154 -3.91 -7.04 -14.75
CA ILE A 154 -3.29 -5.78 -14.33
C ILE A 154 -2.81 -4.97 -15.54
N TYR A 155 -2.23 -5.61 -16.55
CA TYR A 155 -1.85 -4.93 -17.80
C TYR A 155 -3.08 -4.38 -18.54
N GLU A 156 -4.16 -5.14 -18.66
CA GLU A 156 -5.44 -4.67 -19.23
C GLU A 156 -5.96 -3.44 -18.48
N ALA A 157 -5.90 -3.43 -17.13
CA ALA A 157 -6.31 -2.29 -16.33
C ALA A 157 -5.43 -1.05 -16.59
N LEU A 158 -4.11 -1.22 -16.70
CA LEU A 158 -3.19 -0.14 -17.04
C LEU A 158 -3.42 0.42 -18.43
N GLU A 159 -3.72 -0.43 -19.43
CA GLU A 159 -4.06 0.02 -20.78
C GLU A 159 -5.36 0.84 -20.81
N VAL A 160 -6.38 0.40 -20.08
CA VAL A 160 -7.65 1.12 -19.97
C VAL A 160 -7.43 2.47 -19.28
N ALA A 161 -6.60 2.52 -18.22
CA ALA A 161 -6.21 3.75 -17.56
C ALA A 161 -5.52 4.76 -18.50
N GLN A 162 -4.65 4.28 -19.40
CA GLN A 162 -3.98 5.12 -20.39
C GLN A 162 -4.93 5.64 -21.49
N LYS A 163 -5.89 4.81 -21.90
CA LYS A 163 -6.82 5.15 -22.99
C LYS A 163 -7.95 6.07 -22.56
N GLN A 164 -8.51 5.87 -21.37
CA GLN A 164 -9.68 6.60 -20.88
C GLN A 164 -9.32 7.82 -20.04
N GLY A 165 -8.13 7.83 -19.44
CA GLY A 165 -7.76 8.85 -18.46
C GLY A 165 -8.57 8.74 -17.19
N LYS A 166 -8.23 9.57 -16.22
CA LYS A 166 -8.85 9.63 -14.90
C LYS A 166 -9.88 10.76 -14.89
N GLY A 167 -11.10 10.48 -14.47
CA GLY A 167 -12.12 11.50 -14.24
C GLY A 167 -11.88 12.30 -12.95
N ASP A 168 -12.64 13.37 -12.75
CA ASP A 168 -12.57 14.15 -11.51
C ASP A 168 -13.18 13.38 -10.34
N TYR A 169 -12.44 13.31 -9.24
CA TYR A 169 -12.92 12.70 -8.00
C TYR A 169 -13.93 13.65 -7.32
N ILE A 170 -15.17 13.20 -7.20
CA ILE A 170 -16.21 13.89 -6.43
C ILE A 170 -16.40 13.12 -5.12
N GLU A 171 -16.11 13.76 -4.00
CA GLU A 171 -16.31 13.17 -2.68
C GLU A 171 -17.81 13.05 -2.38
N LYS A 172 -18.39 11.89 -2.69
CA LYS A 172 -19.74 11.56 -2.25
C LYS A 172 -19.63 11.03 -0.81
N SER A 173 -20.23 11.77 0.15
CA SER A 173 -20.33 11.33 1.55
C SER A 173 -21.15 10.05 1.65
N SER A 174 -20.51 8.92 1.61
CA SER A 174 -21.11 7.66 2.03
C SER A 174 -20.63 7.40 3.46
N ASP A 175 -21.56 7.35 4.40
CA ASP A 175 -21.33 6.90 5.77
C ASP A 175 -20.82 5.44 5.72
N ILE A 176 -19.52 5.30 5.57
CA ILE A 176 -18.86 4.01 5.74
C ILE A 176 -18.75 3.82 7.25
N SER A 177 -19.69 3.08 7.82
CA SER A 177 -19.53 2.57 9.17
C SER A 177 -18.33 1.62 9.18
N TYR A 178 -17.17 2.16 9.54
CA TYR A 178 -16.03 1.35 9.88
C TYR A 178 -16.42 0.51 11.09
N CYS A 179 -16.50 -0.79 10.89
CA CYS A 179 -16.57 -1.71 12.02
C CYS A 179 -15.21 -1.62 12.73
N GLU A 180 -15.12 -0.72 13.73
CA GLU A 180 -13.94 -0.63 14.59
C GLU A 180 -13.67 -2.00 15.19
N LYS A 181 -12.46 -2.50 14.98
CA LYS A 181 -11.88 -3.59 15.76
C LYS A 181 -11.63 -3.12 17.20
N SER A 182 -12.69 -2.79 17.92
CA SER A 182 -12.62 -2.52 19.33
C SER A 182 -13.53 -3.50 20.05
N SER A 183 -12.98 -4.55 20.58
CA SER A 183 -13.46 -5.20 21.82
C SER A 183 -12.94 -6.63 22.01
N TRP A 184 -11.62 -6.79 22.00
CA TRP A 184 -11.04 -8.04 22.52
C TRP A 184 -10.35 -7.86 23.88
N LYS A 185 -10.52 -6.70 24.52
CA LYS A 185 -9.92 -6.42 25.83
C LYS A 185 -10.96 -5.94 26.86
N LYS A 186 -11.97 -6.75 27.14
CA LYS A 186 -12.75 -6.66 28.38
C LYS A 186 -13.62 -7.90 28.45
N ASP A 187 -13.14 -8.89 29.17
CA ASP A 187 -13.91 -9.82 30.01
C ASP A 187 -13.07 -11.04 30.37
N VAL A 188 -11.92 -10.78 31.02
CA VAL A 188 -11.34 -11.80 31.90
C VAL A 188 -11.57 -11.28 33.34
N LYS A 189 -12.77 -11.47 33.85
CA LYS A 189 -13.01 -11.49 35.28
C LYS A 189 -12.51 -12.83 35.81
N ILE A 190 -11.32 -12.82 36.38
CA ILE A 190 -10.83 -13.91 37.20
C ILE A 190 -11.65 -13.85 38.49
N GLY A 191 -12.62 -14.76 38.61
CA GLY A 191 -13.32 -15.03 39.85
C GLY A 191 -12.33 -15.64 40.85
N ARG A 192 -12.09 -14.97 41.97
CA ARG A 192 -11.52 -15.57 43.18
C ARG A 192 -12.69 -16.21 43.94
N ALA A 193 -12.61 -17.51 44.13
CA ALA A 193 -13.23 -18.20 45.23
C ALA A 193 -12.18 -18.37 46.33
#